data_0853fcc81c4d60270cc88fb6a627b505
#
_entry.id   0853fcc81c4d60270cc88fb6a627b505
#
_cell.length_a   1.000
_cell.length_b   1.000
_cell.length_c   1.000
_cell.angle_alpha   90.00
_cell.angle_beta   90.00
_cell.angle_gamma   90.00
#
_symmetry.space_group_name_H-M   'P 1'
#
loop_
_entity.id
_entity.type
_entity.pdbx_description
1 polymer ?
#
loop_
_entity_poly.entity_id
_entity_poly.type
_entity_poly.pdbx_seq_one_letter_code
_entity_poly.pdbx_strand_id
1 'polypeptide(L)'
;LEHVSGCDLDLVVIGGGSSEQNELFQKKARSLGVDAQILSNLNSIEMCAILRNARAVIGFSHGEAFGLTPVEAMAIGTPPLFVDFGGYTDTIVDGVNGRLLSRGDLEAWKMAFEQAKDEETRESWAREGATRIQQLGLTPESHVDRLQESIDQITTR
;
A
#
# COMPACT_ATOMS: atom_id res chain seq x y z
N LEU A 1 -9.80 7.32 9.17
CA LEU A 1 -10.19 8.70 8.77
C LEU A 1 -9.53 9.78 9.61
N GLU A 2 -9.35 9.55 10.92
CA GLU A 2 -8.70 10.53 11.82
C GLU A 2 -7.26 10.81 11.42
N HIS A 3 -6.55 9.85 10.85
CA HIS A 3 -5.18 10.00 10.36
C HIS A 3 -5.05 10.99 9.19
N VAL A 4 -6.07 11.09 8.35
CA VAL A 4 -6.10 11.99 7.18
C VAL A 4 -6.84 13.30 7.45
N SER A 5 -7.50 13.42 8.59
CA SER A 5 -8.21 14.64 8.99
C SER A 5 -7.23 15.80 9.19
N GLY A 6 -7.55 16.93 8.59
CA GLY A 6 -6.68 18.13 8.61
C GLY A 6 -5.45 18.05 7.70
N CYS A 7 -5.29 16.97 6.95
CA CYS A 7 -4.34 16.89 5.85
C CYS A 7 -5.05 17.39 4.57
N ASP A 8 -4.36 18.15 3.76
CA ASP A 8 -4.86 18.58 2.43
C ASP A 8 -4.66 17.42 1.44
N LEU A 9 -5.58 16.45 1.48
CA LEU A 9 -5.51 15.20 0.73
C LEU A 9 -6.89 14.74 0.29
N ASP A 10 -6.98 14.24 -0.93
CA ASP A 10 -8.11 13.47 -1.43
C ASP A 10 -7.93 11.99 -1.05
N LEU A 11 -8.94 11.38 -0.46
CA LEU A 11 -8.93 9.98 -0.08
C LEU A 11 -9.77 9.14 -1.05
N VAL A 12 -9.13 8.19 -1.71
CA VAL A 12 -9.83 7.19 -2.52
C VAL A 12 -9.81 5.86 -1.79
N VAL A 13 -10.99 5.31 -1.53
CA VAL A 13 -11.16 3.98 -0.93
C VAL A 13 -11.54 3.00 -2.04
N ILE A 14 -10.70 2.01 -2.27
CA ILE A 14 -10.94 0.96 -3.25
C ILE A 14 -11.55 -0.25 -2.54
N GLY A 15 -12.65 -0.73 -3.08
CA GLY A 15 -13.45 -1.78 -2.46
C GLY A 15 -14.78 -1.21 -2.00
N GLY A 16 -15.35 -1.78 -0.97
CA GLY A 16 -16.61 -1.27 -0.44
C GLY A 16 -17.27 -2.29 0.48
N GLY A 17 -18.13 -1.78 1.33
CA GLY A 17 -19.05 -2.56 2.14
C GLY A 17 -20.46 -2.54 1.56
N SER A 18 -21.45 -2.83 2.41
CA SER A 18 -22.85 -2.58 2.07
C SER A 18 -23.09 -1.09 1.85
N SER A 19 -24.20 -0.76 1.18
CA SER A 19 -24.60 0.66 0.99
C SER A 19 -24.65 1.42 2.31
N GLU A 20 -25.18 0.80 3.38
CA GLU A 20 -25.24 1.38 4.72
C GLU A 20 -23.85 1.66 5.29
N GLN A 21 -22.89 0.74 5.17
CA GLN A 21 -21.52 0.92 5.60
C GLN A 21 -20.83 2.07 4.85
N ASN A 22 -21.05 2.14 3.54
CA ASN A 22 -20.50 3.20 2.71
C ASN A 22 -21.09 4.58 3.07
N GLU A 23 -22.40 4.66 3.36
CA GLU A 23 -23.04 5.90 3.83
C GLU A 23 -22.49 6.35 5.19
N LEU A 24 -22.33 5.43 6.15
CA LEU A 24 -21.74 5.71 7.44
C LEU A 24 -20.29 6.21 7.31
N PHE A 25 -19.50 5.56 6.47
CA PHE A 25 -18.13 5.97 6.18
C PHE A 25 -18.09 7.40 5.61
N GLN A 26 -18.89 7.68 4.60
CA GLN A 26 -18.98 8.99 3.97
C GLN A 26 -19.46 10.09 4.94
N LYS A 27 -20.44 9.77 5.80
CA LYS A 27 -20.90 10.68 6.84
C LYS A 27 -19.78 11.01 7.83
N LYS A 28 -19.02 10.00 8.25
CA LYS A 28 -17.86 10.18 9.14
C LYS A 28 -16.75 10.98 8.47
N ALA A 29 -16.44 10.71 7.19
CA ALA A 29 -15.43 11.46 6.43
C ALA A 29 -15.79 12.94 6.38
N ARG A 30 -17.02 13.27 5.97
CA ARG A 30 -17.51 14.67 5.96
C ARG A 30 -17.44 15.34 7.32
N SER A 31 -17.77 14.63 8.41
CA SER A 31 -17.71 15.20 9.78
C SER A 31 -16.28 15.53 10.22
N LEU A 32 -15.28 14.93 9.58
CA LEU A 32 -13.85 15.15 9.84
C LEU A 32 -13.19 16.06 8.79
N GLY A 33 -13.97 16.62 7.87
CA GLY A 33 -13.45 17.46 6.81
C GLY A 33 -12.57 16.71 5.79
N VAL A 34 -12.79 15.39 5.64
CA VAL A 34 -12.05 14.54 4.68
C VAL A 34 -12.87 14.39 3.42
N ASP A 35 -12.31 14.78 2.27
CA ASP A 35 -12.89 14.44 0.97
C ASP A 35 -12.55 12.99 0.64
N ALA A 36 -13.58 12.14 0.60
CA ALA A 36 -13.42 10.71 0.44
C ALA A 36 -14.34 10.18 -0.66
N GLN A 37 -13.75 9.51 -1.63
CA GLN A 37 -14.45 8.81 -2.69
C GLN A 37 -14.34 7.29 -2.49
N ILE A 38 -15.46 6.57 -2.59
CA ILE A 38 -15.48 5.11 -2.55
C ILE A 38 -15.70 4.60 -3.97
N LEU A 39 -14.78 3.76 -4.43
CA LEU A 39 -14.82 3.12 -5.74
C LEU A 39 -14.91 1.61 -5.57
N SER A 40 -15.88 0.98 -6.23
CA SER A 40 -16.09 -0.46 -6.20
C SER A 40 -16.23 -1.03 -7.61
N ASN A 41 -16.07 -2.35 -7.73
CA ASN A 41 -16.19 -3.07 -9.01
C ASN A 41 -15.21 -2.58 -10.10
N LEU A 42 -14.04 -2.12 -9.69
CA LEU A 42 -12.98 -1.73 -10.61
C LEU A 42 -12.38 -2.97 -11.29
N ASN A 43 -12.12 -2.86 -12.58
CA ASN A 43 -11.26 -3.83 -13.26
C ASN A 43 -9.78 -3.54 -12.96
N SER A 44 -8.89 -4.47 -13.33
CA SER A 44 -7.46 -4.36 -13.03
C SER A 44 -6.80 -3.12 -13.68
N ILE A 45 -7.26 -2.70 -14.85
CA ILE A 45 -6.71 -1.52 -15.55
C ILE A 45 -7.09 -0.24 -14.80
N GLU A 46 -8.36 -0.13 -14.41
CA GLU A 46 -8.86 1.00 -13.63
C GLU A 46 -8.16 1.10 -12.28
N MET A 47 -8.00 -0.03 -11.59
CA MET A 47 -7.29 -0.09 -10.32
C MET A 47 -5.82 0.34 -10.47
N CYS A 48 -5.11 -0.19 -11.47
CA CYS A 48 -3.73 0.22 -11.75
C CYS A 48 -3.62 1.72 -12.07
N ALA A 49 -4.58 2.28 -12.80
CA ALA A 49 -4.58 3.71 -13.13
C ALA A 49 -4.76 4.58 -11.87
N ILE A 50 -5.65 4.19 -10.96
CA ILE A 50 -5.87 4.90 -9.70
C ILE A 50 -4.62 4.82 -8.82
N LEU A 51 -4.08 3.62 -8.63
CA LEU A 51 -2.88 3.42 -7.81
C LEU A 51 -1.70 4.22 -8.35
N ARG A 52 -1.47 4.20 -9.68
CA ARG A 52 -0.36 4.94 -10.31
C ARG A 52 -0.45 6.45 -10.12
N ASN A 53 -1.67 7.00 -10.07
CA ASN A 53 -1.89 8.44 -9.88
C ASN A 53 -1.94 8.84 -8.41
N ALA A 54 -1.98 7.89 -7.49
CA ALA A 54 -1.98 8.18 -6.06
C ALA A 54 -0.59 8.65 -5.59
N ARG A 55 -0.56 9.53 -4.60
CA ARG A 55 0.68 9.93 -3.90
C ARG A 55 1.25 8.81 -3.06
N ALA A 56 0.37 8.02 -2.46
CA ALA A 56 0.72 6.84 -1.69
C ALA A 56 -0.47 5.87 -1.63
N VAL A 57 -0.20 4.60 -1.37
CA VAL A 57 -1.21 3.61 -1.00
C VAL A 57 -1.14 3.41 0.51
N ILE A 58 -2.30 3.44 1.18
CA ILE A 58 -2.37 3.31 2.63
C ILE A 58 -3.09 2.03 3.05
N GLY A 59 -2.64 1.40 4.12
CA GLY A 59 -3.28 0.19 4.65
C GLY A 59 -3.28 0.11 6.17
N PHE A 60 -4.46 -0.26 6.71
CA PHE A 60 -4.71 -0.37 8.15
C PHE A 60 -5.18 -1.78 8.56
N SER A 61 -5.03 -2.78 7.71
CA SER A 61 -5.49 -4.14 8.02
C SER A 61 -4.77 -4.71 9.24
N HIS A 62 -5.51 -5.47 10.06
CA HIS A 62 -4.95 -6.34 11.08
C HIS A 62 -4.99 -7.79 10.59
N GLY A 63 -3.94 -8.53 10.91
CA GLY A 63 -3.89 -9.96 10.59
C GLY A 63 -3.54 -10.26 9.14
N GLU A 64 -2.91 -9.31 8.45
CA GLU A 64 -2.33 -9.56 7.13
C GLU A 64 -1.13 -10.51 7.25
N ALA A 65 -1.18 -11.63 6.52
CA ALA A 65 -0.14 -12.65 6.61
C ALA A 65 1.13 -12.26 5.83
N PHE A 66 0.99 -11.66 4.64
CA PHE A 66 2.11 -11.25 3.79
C PHE A 66 1.98 -9.80 3.28
N GLY A 67 0.76 -9.39 2.91
CA GLY A 67 0.51 -8.04 2.40
C GLY A 67 0.83 -7.90 0.91
N LEU A 68 -0.03 -8.39 0.04
CA LEU A 68 0.12 -8.19 -1.39
C LEU A 68 -0.09 -6.73 -1.81
N THR A 69 -0.96 -6.00 -1.13
CA THR A 69 -1.27 -4.60 -1.47
C THR A 69 -0.04 -3.68 -1.51
N PRO A 70 0.89 -3.67 -0.52
CA PRO A 70 2.10 -2.88 -0.64
C PRO A 70 3.03 -3.37 -1.76
N VAL A 71 3.06 -4.68 -2.06
CA VAL A 71 3.84 -5.21 -3.19
C VAL A 71 3.27 -4.71 -4.52
N GLU A 72 1.95 -4.75 -4.70
CA GLU A 72 1.27 -4.23 -5.88
C GLU A 72 1.50 -2.72 -6.05
N ALA A 73 1.44 -1.96 -4.94
CA ALA A 73 1.73 -0.53 -4.95
C ALA A 73 3.17 -0.25 -5.40
N MET A 74 4.16 -0.93 -4.83
CA MET A 74 5.57 -0.81 -5.22
C MET A 74 5.81 -1.22 -6.66
N ALA A 75 5.14 -2.26 -7.17
CA ALA A 75 5.25 -2.72 -8.56
C ALA A 75 4.75 -1.67 -9.57
N ILE A 76 3.81 -0.82 -9.16
CA ILE A 76 3.27 0.27 -9.99
C ILE A 76 4.09 1.56 -9.81
N GLY A 77 4.99 1.62 -8.82
CA GLY A 77 5.80 2.79 -8.49
C GLY A 77 5.12 3.75 -7.51
N THR A 78 4.13 3.27 -6.75
CA THR A 78 3.43 4.08 -5.74
C THR A 78 3.88 3.66 -4.34
N PRO A 79 4.40 4.58 -3.51
CA PRO A 79 4.90 4.26 -2.19
C PRO A 79 3.81 3.73 -1.24
N PRO A 80 4.08 2.66 -0.48
CA PRO A 80 3.18 2.17 0.56
C PRO A 80 3.40 2.92 1.89
N LEU A 81 2.30 3.31 2.56
CA LEU A 81 2.28 3.80 3.93
C LEU A 81 1.34 2.90 4.74
N PHE A 82 1.90 2.01 5.53
CA PHE A 82 1.13 0.94 6.17
C PHE A 82 1.36 0.90 7.68
N VAL A 83 0.44 0.26 8.39
CA VAL A 83 0.64 0.00 9.81
C VAL A 83 1.83 -0.94 10.02
N ASP A 84 2.63 -0.65 11.04
CA ASP A 84 3.75 -1.51 11.47
C ASP A 84 3.20 -2.76 12.15
N PHE A 85 2.72 -3.70 11.33
CA PHE A 85 2.12 -4.95 11.82
C PHE A 85 2.08 -6.06 10.74
N GLY A 86 2.29 -7.30 11.17
CA GLY A 86 2.12 -8.50 10.33
C GLY A 86 3.04 -8.52 9.12
N GLY A 87 2.59 -9.10 8.02
CA GLY A 87 3.36 -9.29 6.79
C GLY A 87 3.81 -8.00 6.09
N TYR A 88 3.32 -6.85 6.51
CA TYR A 88 3.80 -5.57 5.97
C TYR A 88 5.27 -5.31 6.32
N THR A 89 5.72 -5.79 7.49
CA THR A 89 7.12 -5.67 7.93
C THR A 89 8.09 -6.53 7.11
N ASP A 90 7.59 -7.53 6.41
CA ASP A 90 8.40 -8.37 5.52
C ASP A 90 8.62 -7.70 4.15
N THR A 91 7.74 -6.80 3.75
CA THR A 91 7.74 -6.17 2.43
C THR A 91 8.24 -4.73 2.46
N ILE A 92 7.87 -3.97 3.47
CA ILE A 92 8.22 -2.55 3.62
C ILE A 92 9.42 -2.41 4.57
N VAL A 93 10.39 -1.60 4.18
CA VAL A 93 11.49 -1.12 5.02
C VAL A 93 11.25 0.34 5.32
N ASP A 94 10.93 0.66 6.57
CA ASP A 94 10.53 2.02 6.98
C ASP A 94 11.54 3.07 6.55
N GLY A 95 11.03 4.13 5.92
CA GLY A 95 11.82 5.26 5.41
C GLY A 95 12.61 4.97 4.15
N VAL A 96 12.67 3.72 3.67
CA VAL A 96 13.44 3.32 2.47
C VAL A 96 12.55 3.17 1.25
N ASN A 97 11.54 2.30 1.30
CA ASN A 97 10.62 2.04 0.19
C ASN A 97 9.17 2.39 0.50
N GLY A 98 8.93 3.13 1.57
CA GLY A 98 7.63 3.53 2.11
C GLY A 98 7.73 3.77 3.60
N ARG A 99 6.60 3.70 4.31
CA ARG A 99 6.57 3.88 5.76
C ARG A 99 5.81 2.76 6.45
N LEU A 100 6.35 2.38 7.61
CA LEU A 100 5.68 1.54 8.62
C LEU A 100 5.37 2.42 9.83
N LEU A 101 4.10 2.51 10.18
CA LEU A 101 3.60 3.51 11.12
C LEU A 101 2.75 2.84 12.21
N SER A 102 2.94 3.25 13.46
CA SER A 102 2.04 2.84 14.52
C SER A 102 0.62 3.35 14.24
N ARG A 103 -0.37 2.49 14.39
CA ARG A 103 -1.78 2.85 14.16
C ARG A 103 -2.25 4.04 15.01
N GLY A 104 -1.75 4.18 16.22
CA GLY A 104 -2.15 5.23 17.16
C GLY A 104 -1.38 6.54 17.01
N ASP A 105 -0.34 6.57 16.22
CA ASP A 105 0.52 7.75 16.06
C ASP A 105 0.05 8.64 14.90
N LEU A 106 -0.96 9.47 15.19
CA LEU A 106 -1.54 10.37 14.18
C LEU A 106 -0.52 11.38 13.63
N GLU A 107 0.43 11.81 14.41
CA GLU A 107 1.43 12.78 13.96
C GLU A 107 2.43 12.12 13.00
N ALA A 108 2.87 10.89 13.28
CA ALA A 108 3.71 10.15 12.36
C ALA A 108 3.01 9.91 11.01
N TRP A 109 1.69 9.64 11.00
CA TRP A 109 0.91 9.51 9.78
C TRP A 109 0.86 10.82 9.00
N LYS A 110 0.59 11.95 9.66
CA LYS A 110 0.59 13.27 9.00
C LYS A 110 1.95 13.59 8.38
N MET A 111 3.05 13.33 9.12
CA MET A 111 4.39 13.51 8.59
C MET A 111 4.65 12.62 7.37
N ALA A 112 4.19 11.38 7.38
CA ALA A 112 4.35 10.47 6.24
C ALA A 112 3.55 10.94 5.02
N PHE A 113 2.37 11.52 5.20
CA PHE A 113 1.62 12.13 4.11
C PHE A 113 2.34 13.35 3.52
N GLU A 114 2.90 14.21 4.36
CA GLU A 114 3.71 15.34 3.87
C GLU A 114 4.95 14.87 3.11
N GLN A 115 5.63 13.82 3.60
CA GLN A 115 6.74 13.19 2.87
C GLN A 115 6.31 12.63 1.51
N ALA A 116 5.12 12.03 1.42
CA ALA A 116 4.58 11.52 0.15
C ALA A 116 4.15 12.63 -0.85
N LYS A 117 3.97 13.88 -0.38
CA LYS A 117 3.77 15.05 -1.27
C LYS A 117 5.07 15.52 -1.89
N ASP A 118 6.22 15.30 -1.23
CA ASP A 118 7.54 15.65 -1.75
C ASP A 118 7.94 14.70 -2.89
N GLU A 119 8.20 15.28 -4.06
CA GLU A 119 8.45 14.50 -5.27
C GLU A 119 9.73 13.67 -5.19
N GLU A 120 10.80 14.25 -4.64
CA GLU A 120 12.10 13.58 -4.51
C GLU A 120 12.02 12.36 -3.59
N THR A 121 11.36 12.53 -2.44
CA THR A 121 11.10 11.45 -1.50
C THR A 121 10.24 10.35 -2.13
N ARG A 122 9.17 10.72 -2.82
CA ARG A 122 8.26 9.80 -3.48
C ARG A 122 8.95 8.98 -4.56
N GLU A 123 9.74 9.63 -5.42
CA GLU A 123 10.52 8.94 -6.45
C GLU A 123 11.60 8.03 -5.86
N SER A 124 12.24 8.45 -4.76
CA SER A 124 13.21 7.62 -4.04
C SER A 124 12.54 6.35 -3.52
N TRP A 125 11.41 6.48 -2.81
CA TRP A 125 10.66 5.32 -2.32
C TRP A 125 10.19 4.40 -3.44
N ALA A 126 9.76 4.95 -4.57
CA ALA A 126 9.33 4.16 -5.73
C ALA A 126 10.49 3.33 -6.32
N ARG A 127 11.68 3.91 -6.46
CA ARG A 127 12.89 3.18 -6.93
C ARG A 127 13.28 2.06 -5.97
N GLU A 128 13.31 2.36 -4.68
CA GLU A 128 13.64 1.37 -3.65
C GLU A 128 12.57 0.29 -3.52
N GLY A 129 11.30 0.63 -3.75
CA GLY A 129 10.20 -0.33 -3.83
C GLY A 129 10.39 -1.35 -4.96
N ALA A 130 10.76 -0.88 -6.15
CA ALA A 130 11.07 -1.77 -7.28
C ALA A 130 12.27 -2.69 -6.96
N THR A 131 13.31 -2.16 -6.34
CA THR A 131 14.47 -2.92 -5.88
C THR A 131 14.07 -3.99 -4.85
N ARG A 132 13.18 -3.61 -3.92
CA ARG A 132 12.69 -4.52 -2.87
C ARG A 132 11.93 -5.71 -3.43
N ILE A 133 11.08 -5.51 -4.44
CA ILE A 133 10.36 -6.60 -5.12
C ILE A 133 11.33 -7.62 -5.72
N GLN A 134 12.39 -7.15 -6.35
CA GLN A 134 13.44 -8.03 -6.90
C GLN A 134 14.16 -8.81 -5.80
N GLN A 135 14.56 -8.15 -4.71
CA GLN A 135 15.23 -8.79 -3.56
C GLN A 135 14.37 -9.88 -2.92
N LEU A 136 13.06 -9.66 -2.84
CA LEU A 136 12.11 -10.63 -2.31
C LEU A 136 11.80 -11.76 -3.30
N GLY A 137 12.27 -11.66 -4.54
CA GLY A 137 12.00 -12.64 -5.58
C GLY A 137 10.51 -12.75 -5.92
N LEU A 138 9.80 -11.64 -5.91
CA LEU A 138 8.36 -11.56 -6.18
C LEU A 138 8.04 -11.26 -7.65
N THR A 139 8.96 -11.59 -8.55
CA THR A 139 8.73 -11.53 -9.99
C THR A 139 8.33 -12.91 -10.52
N PRO A 140 7.59 -13.00 -11.64
CA PRO A 140 7.25 -14.28 -12.27
C PRO A 140 8.49 -15.13 -12.57
N GLU A 141 9.57 -14.52 -13.05
CA GLU A 141 10.83 -15.18 -13.37
C GLU A 141 11.44 -15.82 -12.12
N SER A 142 11.59 -15.05 -11.03
CA SER A 142 12.12 -15.54 -9.75
C SER A 142 11.28 -16.67 -9.15
N HIS A 143 9.97 -16.67 -9.41
CA HIS A 143 9.09 -17.76 -8.96
C HIS A 143 9.36 -19.04 -9.76
N VAL A 144 9.50 -18.95 -11.07
CA VAL A 144 9.83 -20.08 -11.94
C VAL A 144 11.19 -20.68 -11.56
N ASP A 145 12.21 -19.84 -11.37
CA ASP A 145 13.55 -20.29 -10.99
C ASP A 145 13.53 -21.09 -9.68
N ARG A 146 12.84 -20.58 -8.65
CA ARG A 146 12.70 -21.27 -7.37
C ARG A 146 11.93 -22.60 -7.47
N LEU A 147 10.91 -22.65 -8.32
CA LEU A 147 10.21 -23.92 -8.58
C LEU A 147 11.12 -24.92 -9.26
N GLN A 148 11.89 -24.50 -10.27
CA GLN A 148 12.84 -25.37 -10.96
C GLN A 148 13.90 -25.91 -10.00
N GLU A 149 14.52 -25.05 -9.18
CA GLU A 149 15.48 -25.46 -8.16
C GLU A 149 14.89 -26.49 -7.18
N SER A 150 13.64 -26.29 -6.77
CA SER A 150 12.96 -27.22 -5.86
C SER A 150 12.70 -28.59 -6.52
N ILE A 151 12.32 -28.61 -7.79
CA ILE A 151 12.12 -29.83 -8.57
C ILE A 151 13.46 -30.57 -8.73
N ASP A 152 14.52 -29.88 -9.10
CA ASP A 152 15.84 -30.44 -9.30
C ASP A 152 16.39 -31.09 -8.02
N GLN A 153 16.17 -30.48 -6.86
CA GLN A 153 16.54 -31.03 -5.54
C GLN A 153 15.79 -32.34 -5.20
N ILE A 154 14.54 -32.48 -5.65
CA ILE A 154 13.74 -33.70 -5.42
C ILE A 154 14.13 -34.80 -6.39
N THR A 155 14.44 -34.45 -7.63
CA THR A 155 14.74 -35.44 -8.70
C THR A 155 16.17 -35.93 -8.67
N THR A 156 17.10 -35.27 -7.95
CA THR A 156 18.52 -35.66 -7.85
C THR A 156 18.78 -36.53 -6.63
N ARG A 157 17.77 -36.92 -5.87
CA ARG A 157 17.84 -37.91 -4.78
C ARG A 157 17.36 -39.28 -5.22
#